data_ae5c587907452820568340f1297a5517
#
_entry.id   ae5c587907452820568340f1297a5517
#
_cell.length_a   1.000
_cell.length_b   1.000
_cell.length_c   1.000
_cell.angle_alpha   90.00
_cell.angle_beta   90.00
_cell.angle_gamma   90.00
#
_symmetry.space_group_name_H-M   'P 1'
#
loop_
_entity.id
_entity.type
_entity.pdbx_description
1 polymer ?
#
loop_
_entity_poly.entity_id
_entity_poly.type
_entity_poly.pdbx_seq_one_letter_code
_entity_poly.pdbx_strand_id
1 'polypeptide(L)'
;TWEMVRSELPGRAKMDLLLEFDEIFGLDLDKSAAENAVASGITKTLEVRGGHREQSDYAAADEMRGQLASDGYIVLDTAAGTRARPKTPLELRQEKWASVSSSREIESYLDQPAELDFTFVLNAYGYPSDVKRCIEGMLNHTGSHSVEAIVIDNGSTDGTGELLEEMLAEHPELRVVHCDHVIGDAASKNIGLKQSRGRNIVVLDGSAEITGNILDTIAEQLSDPTVGIFGPWGLSTPDMQHFHEEVDSGDADAMQAYCMAFRREEVNNVGLMRECFRFYRNLDIDYCFQFKDKGLRVVADSSLPLVRHEHRQWTELDDTQRDELSRKNFGRFLKRWGNRPDLLLAADAVGFESHQQFHH
;
A
#
# COMPACT_ATOMS: atom_id res chain seq x y z
N THR A 1 -4.61 -30.89 15.64
CA THR A 1 -4.33 -30.80 14.19
C THR A 1 -2.90 -31.22 13.86
N TRP A 2 -1.86 -30.67 14.50
CA TRP A 2 -0.47 -31.04 14.26
C TRP A 2 -0.11 -32.48 14.62
N GLU A 3 -0.70 -33.04 15.67
CA GLU A 3 -0.56 -34.46 16.03
C GLU A 3 -1.13 -35.38 14.97
N MET A 4 -2.29 -35.03 14.40
CA MET A 4 -2.93 -35.76 13.31
C MET A 4 -2.05 -35.72 12.03
N VAL A 5 -1.51 -34.56 11.65
CA VAL A 5 -0.61 -34.44 10.49
C VAL A 5 0.65 -35.30 10.65
N ARG A 6 1.18 -35.43 11.87
CA ARG A 6 2.37 -36.25 12.21
C ARG A 6 2.06 -37.72 12.48
N SER A 7 0.79 -38.09 12.60
CA SER A 7 0.40 -39.48 12.86
C SER A 7 0.74 -40.40 11.69
N GLU A 8 0.65 -41.71 11.90
CA GLU A 8 0.84 -42.74 10.87
C GLU A 8 -0.43 -42.96 10.01
N LEU A 9 -1.46 -42.15 10.14
CA LEU A 9 -2.66 -42.26 9.34
C LEU A 9 -2.33 -42.13 7.83
N PRO A 10 -3.04 -42.86 6.94
CA PRO A 10 -2.92 -42.73 5.50
C PRO A 10 -3.18 -41.27 5.06
N GLY A 11 -2.43 -40.79 4.06
CA GLY A 11 -2.52 -39.38 3.60
C GLY A 11 -3.94 -38.95 3.24
N ARG A 12 -4.75 -39.86 2.65
CA ARG A 12 -6.16 -39.59 2.33
C ARG A 12 -7.00 -39.36 3.59
N ALA A 13 -6.85 -40.21 4.60
CA ALA A 13 -7.57 -40.04 5.87
C ALA A 13 -7.18 -38.74 6.61
N LYS A 14 -5.91 -38.32 6.49
CA LYS A 14 -5.46 -37.02 7.01
C LYS A 14 -6.13 -35.86 6.27
N MET A 15 -6.25 -35.97 4.94
CA MET A 15 -6.88 -34.93 4.12
C MET A 15 -8.37 -34.82 4.42
N ASP A 16 -9.07 -35.97 4.51
CA ASP A 16 -10.51 -35.99 4.84
C ASP A 16 -10.77 -35.33 6.20
N LEU A 17 -9.93 -35.60 7.22
CA LEU A 17 -10.03 -34.97 8.53
C LEU A 17 -9.66 -33.48 8.50
N LEU A 18 -8.71 -33.07 7.66
CA LEU A 18 -8.37 -31.64 7.50
C LEU A 18 -9.53 -30.87 6.89
N LEU A 19 -10.21 -31.45 5.90
CA LEU A 19 -11.38 -30.83 5.28
C LEU A 19 -12.57 -30.75 6.25
N GLU A 20 -12.80 -31.77 7.10
CA GLU A 20 -13.79 -31.68 8.18
C GLU A 20 -13.46 -30.56 9.18
N PHE A 21 -12.19 -30.38 9.53
CA PHE A 21 -11.79 -29.25 10.39
C PHE A 21 -11.94 -27.92 9.68
N ASP A 22 -11.76 -27.89 8.36
CA ASP A 22 -11.86 -26.68 7.55
C ASP A 22 -13.30 -26.12 7.50
N GLU A 23 -14.31 -26.97 7.56
CA GLU A 23 -15.71 -26.53 7.72
C GLU A 23 -15.94 -25.68 8.97
N ILE A 24 -15.08 -25.86 10.00
CA ILE A 24 -15.13 -25.10 11.25
C ILE A 24 -14.23 -23.88 11.21
N PHE A 25 -13.05 -23.99 10.59
CA PHE A 25 -12.02 -22.96 10.60
C PHE A 25 -12.09 -22.00 9.40
N GLY A 26 -12.75 -22.38 8.30
CA GLY A 26 -12.94 -21.55 7.11
C GLY A 26 -11.63 -21.13 6.45
N LEU A 27 -10.68 -22.10 6.29
CA LEU A 27 -9.37 -21.84 5.69
C LEU A 27 -9.35 -22.11 4.18
N ASP A 28 -10.49 -22.54 3.59
CA ASP A 28 -10.65 -22.90 2.17
C ASP A 28 -9.56 -23.89 1.69
N LEU A 29 -9.28 -24.93 2.49
CA LEU A 29 -8.21 -25.91 2.20
C LEU A 29 -8.47 -26.73 0.95
N ASP A 30 -9.72 -26.99 0.60
CA ASP A 30 -10.12 -27.64 -0.65
C ASP A 30 -9.78 -26.80 -1.87
N LYS A 31 -10.02 -25.50 -1.81
CA LYS A 31 -9.64 -24.53 -2.82
C LYS A 31 -8.12 -24.44 -2.97
N SER A 32 -7.40 -24.31 -1.86
CA SER A 32 -5.94 -24.30 -1.84
C SER A 32 -5.34 -25.61 -2.37
N ALA A 33 -5.98 -26.76 -2.11
CA ALA A 33 -5.56 -28.04 -2.67
C ALA A 33 -5.78 -28.13 -4.19
N ALA A 34 -6.88 -27.60 -4.70
CA ALA A 34 -7.17 -27.54 -6.12
C ALA A 34 -6.21 -26.60 -6.87
N GLU A 35 -5.94 -25.44 -6.31
CA GLU A 35 -4.98 -24.45 -6.86
C GLU A 35 -3.54 -24.98 -6.89
N ASN A 36 -3.16 -25.87 -5.95
CA ASN A 36 -1.86 -26.50 -5.89
C ASN A 36 -1.80 -27.86 -6.61
N ALA A 37 -2.86 -28.27 -7.32
CA ALA A 37 -2.88 -29.52 -8.07
C ALA A 37 -1.85 -29.49 -9.20
N VAL A 38 -0.98 -30.49 -9.22
CA VAL A 38 0.08 -30.61 -10.21
C VAL A 38 -0.48 -31.33 -11.45
N ALA A 39 -0.31 -30.71 -12.63
CA ALA A 39 -0.74 -31.32 -13.88
C ALA A 39 -0.07 -32.70 -14.11
N SER A 40 -0.77 -33.64 -14.75
CA SER A 40 -0.26 -35.01 -14.98
C SER A 40 1.05 -35.03 -15.77
N GLY A 41 1.29 -34.06 -16.65
CA GLY A 41 2.56 -33.89 -17.37
C GLY A 41 3.75 -33.64 -16.45
N ILE A 42 3.54 -32.84 -15.40
CA ILE A 42 4.60 -32.51 -14.40
C ILE A 42 4.98 -33.75 -13.61
N THR A 43 4.00 -34.56 -13.20
CA THR A 43 4.26 -35.84 -12.50
C THR A 43 5.17 -36.74 -13.31
N LYS A 44 4.91 -36.87 -14.62
CA LYS A 44 5.75 -37.67 -15.53
C LYS A 44 7.18 -37.12 -15.64
N THR A 45 7.33 -35.79 -15.72
CA THR A 45 8.65 -35.13 -15.75
C THR A 45 9.43 -35.40 -14.45
N LEU A 46 8.74 -35.38 -13.29
CA LEU A 46 9.36 -35.73 -12.01
C LEU A 46 9.84 -37.17 -11.93
N GLU A 47 9.06 -38.12 -12.47
CA GLU A 47 9.46 -39.55 -12.55
C GLU A 47 10.71 -39.71 -13.41
N VAL A 48 10.77 -39.09 -14.61
CA VAL A 48 11.95 -39.14 -15.49
C VAL A 48 13.16 -38.53 -14.80
N ARG A 49 13.01 -37.35 -14.15
CA ARG A 49 14.06 -36.70 -13.36
C ARG A 49 14.57 -37.62 -12.23
N GLY A 50 13.65 -38.31 -11.56
CA GLY A 50 14.02 -39.30 -10.52
C GLY A 50 14.92 -40.40 -11.08
N GLY A 51 14.60 -40.97 -12.26
CA GLY A 51 15.41 -41.95 -12.94
C GLY A 51 16.82 -41.45 -13.31
N HIS A 52 16.97 -40.21 -13.76
CA HIS A 52 18.31 -39.62 -14.00
C HIS A 52 19.13 -39.51 -12.71
N ARG A 53 18.53 -39.11 -11.59
CA ARG A 53 19.21 -39.08 -10.30
C ARG A 53 19.66 -40.42 -9.79
N GLU A 54 18.85 -41.48 -9.96
CA GLU A 54 19.22 -42.85 -9.62
C GLU A 54 20.41 -43.35 -10.43
N GLN A 55 20.52 -42.87 -11.67
CA GLN A 55 21.64 -43.18 -12.57
C GLN A 55 22.86 -42.24 -12.36
N SER A 56 22.80 -41.34 -11.34
CA SER A 56 23.80 -40.31 -11.06
C SER A 56 24.01 -39.30 -12.20
N ASP A 57 23.04 -39.17 -13.12
CA ASP A 57 23.01 -38.14 -14.16
C ASP A 57 22.38 -36.86 -13.63
N TYR A 58 23.15 -36.17 -12.82
CA TYR A 58 22.69 -34.94 -12.15
C TYR A 58 22.51 -33.79 -13.14
N ALA A 59 23.27 -33.75 -14.26
CA ALA A 59 23.16 -32.68 -15.25
C ALA A 59 21.77 -32.71 -15.92
N ALA A 60 21.31 -33.85 -16.38
CA ALA A 60 19.97 -34.00 -16.94
C ALA A 60 18.87 -33.75 -15.91
N ALA A 61 19.07 -34.18 -14.65
CA ALA A 61 18.13 -33.93 -13.57
C ALA A 61 18.01 -32.41 -13.24
N ASP A 62 19.10 -31.66 -13.30
CA ASP A 62 19.13 -30.21 -13.06
C ASP A 62 18.54 -29.43 -14.24
N GLU A 63 18.78 -29.86 -15.48
CA GLU A 63 18.11 -29.30 -16.67
C GLU A 63 16.59 -29.42 -16.56
N MET A 64 16.08 -30.60 -16.19
CA MET A 64 14.64 -30.81 -15.96
C MET A 64 14.10 -29.97 -14.81
N ARG A 65 14.86 -29.78 -13.75
CA ARG A 65 14.50 -28.87 -12.67
C ARG A 65 14.39 -27.42 -13.15
N GLY A 66 15.34 -27.00 -14.00
CA GLY A 66 15.33 -25.65 -14.63
C GLY A 66 14.10 -25.48 -15.53
N GLN A 67 13.76 -26.51 -16.33
CA GLN A 67 12.55 -26.49 -17.16
C GLN A 67 11.28 -26.35 -16.32
N LEU A 68 11.15 -27.15 -15.27
CA LEU A 68 10.00 -27.06 -14.35
C LEU A 68 9.93 -25.71 -13.66
N ALA A 69 11.09 -25.12 -13.31
CA ALA A 69 11.13 -23.76 -12.73
C ALA A 69 10.65 -22.71 -13.74
N SER A 70 11.03 -22.82 -15.01
CA SER A 70 10.55 -21.94 -16.10
C SER A 70 9.06 -22.12 -16.38
N ASP A 71 8.54 -23.32 -16.19
CA ASP A 71 7.11 -23.64 -16.33
C ASP A 71 6.29 -23.22 -15.11
N GLY A 72 6.90 -22.53 -14.14
CA GLY A 72 6.21 -21.99 -12.97
C GLY A 72 6.08 -22.98 -11.79
N TYR A 73 6.95 -23.99 -11.69
CA TYR A 73 6.91 -24.98 -10.62
C TYR A 73 8.19 -24.95 -9.76
N ILE A 74 8.05 -25.26 -8.48
CA ILE A 74 9.16 -25.53 -7.56
C ILE A 74 9.25 -27.01 -7.32
N VAL A 75 10.45 -27.59 -7.52
CA VAL A 75 10.76 -28.98 -7.24
C VAL A 75 11.34 -29.12 -5.84
N LEU A 76 10.71 -29.94 -5.02
CA LEU A 76 11.06 -30.20 -3.64
C LEU A 76 11.53 -31.65 -3.51
N ASP A 77 12.82 -31.85 -3.19
CA ASP A 77 13.37 -33.18 -2.88
C ASP A 77 13.19 -33.43 -1.37
N THR A 78 12.44 -34.45 -1.01
CA THR A 78 12.14 -34.83 0.37
C THR A 78 12.56 -36.27 0.64
N ALA A 79 12.64 -36.69 1.88
CA ALA A 79 12.89 -38.09 2.25
C ALA A 79 11.81 -39.04 1.72
N ALA A 80 10.61 -38.54 1.45
CA ALA A 80 9.49 -39.33 0.87
C ALA A 80 9.44 -39.31 -0.66
N GLY A 81 10.44 -38.71 -1.33
CA GLY A 81 10.55 -38.56 -2.78
C GLY A 81 10.54 -37.12 -3.27
N THR A 82 10.60 -36.98 -4.60
CA THR A 82 10.53 -35.66 -5.27
C THR A 82 9.09 -35.25 -5.48
N ARG A 83 8.75 -34.01 -5.19
CA ARG A 83 7.45 -33.38 -5.43
C ARG A 83 7.62 -32.05 -6.17
N ALA A 84 6.59 -31.62 -6.86
CA ALA A 84 6.52 -30.26 -7.38
C ALA A 84 5.26 -29.57 -6.84
N ARG A 85 5.32 -28.25 -6.75
CA ARG A 85 4.15 -27.40 -6.57
C ARG A 85 4.24 -26.19 -7.49
N PRO A 86 3.12 -25.56 -7.86
CA PRO A 86 3.15 -24.27 -8.53
C PRO A 86 3.90 -23.23 -7.67
N LYS A 87 4.57 -22.30 -8.32
CA LYS A 87 5.08 -21.10 -7.66
C LYS A 87 3.91 -20.25 -7.21
N THR A 88 4.03 -19.69 -6.04
CA THR A 88 3.08 -18.70 -5.53
C THR A 88 3.22 -17.40 -6.32
N PRO A 89 2.18 -16.53 -6.35
CA PRO A 89 2.28 -15.21 -6.94
C PRO A 89 3.46 -14.39 -6.40
N LEU A 90 3.75 -14.52 -5.10
CA LEU A 90 4.91 -13.90 -4.44
C LEU A 90 6.22 -14.37 -5.06
N GLU A 91 6.43 -15.68 -5.21
CA GLU A 91 7.65 -16.24 -5.78
C GLU A 91 7.83 -15.83 -7.26
N LEU A 92 6.73 -15.79 -8.02
CA LEU A 92 6.77 -15.31 -9.41
C LEU A 92 7.18 -13.82 -9.49
N ARG A 93 6.69 -12.99 -8.57
CA ARG A 93 7.07 -11.58 -8.52
C ARG A 93 8.52 -11.39 -8.12
N GLN A 94 9.01 -12.13 -7.11
CA GLN A 94 10.41 -12.07 -6.68
C GLN A 94 11.40 -12.49 -7.77
N GLU A 95 10.99 -13.39 -8.66
CA GLU A 95 11.81 -13.78 -9.82
C GLU A 95 11.78 -12.73 -10.94
N LYS A 96 10.66 -12.00 -11.07
CA LYS A 96 10.45 -11.05 -12.15
C LYS A 96 11.07 -9.69 -11.86
N TRP A 97 10.97 -9.22 -10.63
CA TRP A 97 11.46 -7.91 -10.20
C TRP A 97 12.23 -7.99 -8.89
N ALA A 98 13.22 -7.10 -8.75
CA ALA A 98 13.79 -6.82 -7.44
C ALA A 98 12.69 -6.21 -6.56
N SER A 99 12.12 -7.02 -5.64
CA SER A 99 10.95 -6.64 -4.85
C SER A 99 11.27 -6.61 -3.36
N VAL A 100 10.46 -5.85 -2.62
CA VAL A 100 10.56 -5.71 -1.17
C VAL A 100 9.37 -6.36 -0.48
N SER A 101 9.60 -6.96 0.68
CA SER A 101 8.55 -7.58 1.52
C SER A 101 8.03 -6.64 2.62
N SER A 102 8.72 -5.53 2.87
CA SER A 102 8.39 -4.61 3.96
C SER A 102 8.97 -3.23 3.73
N SER A 103 8.26 -2.21 4.18
CA SER A 103 8.77 -0.83 4.24
C SER A 103 10.06 -0.69 5.05
N ARG A 104 10.35 -1.67 5.94
CA ARG A 104 11.56 -1.68 6.79
C ARG A 104 12.82 -2.00 6.03
N GLU A 105 12.73 -2.64 4.88
CA GLU A 105 13.86 -2.98 4.00
C GLU A 105 14.38 -1.77 3.23
N ILE A 106 13.59 -0.70 3.20
CA ILE A 106 13.89 0.53 2.46
C ILE A 106 14.66 1.50 3.35
N GLU A 107 15.83 1.93 2.89
CA GLU A 107 16.60 3.00 3.49
C GLU A 107 15.83 4.33 3.43
N SER A 108 15.98 5.18 4.45
CA SER A 108 15.34 6.48 4.50
C SER A 108 16.29 7.59 4.04
N TYR A 109 15.82 8.42 3.13
CA TYR A 109 16.52 9.65 2.69
C TYR A 109 16.00 10.91 3.39
N LEU A 110 15.09 10.77 4.34
CA LEU A 110 14.44 11.90 5.01
C LEU A 110 15.44 12.84 5.73
N ASP A 111 16.55 12.28 6.23
CA ASP A 111 17.60 13.06 6.89
C ASP A 111 18.61 13.69 5.91
N GLN A 112 18.52 13.38 4.61
CA GLN A 112 19.38 13.95 3.58
C GLN A 112 18.81 15.29 3.09
N PRO A 113 19.65 16.22 2.59
CA PRO A 113 19.17 17.44 1.97
C PRO A 113 18.21 17.16 0.80
N ALA A 114 17.23 18.04 0.60
CA ALA A 114 16.37 17.95 -0.57
C ALA A 114 17.17 18.28 -1.85
N GLU A 115 16.99 17.46 -2.88
CA GLU A 115 17.65 17.59 -4.19
C GLU A 115 16.71 18.18 -5.25
N LEU A 116 15.39 18.03 -5.05
CA LEU A 116 14.34 18.40 -5.97
C LEU A 116 13.30 19.29 -5.25
N ASP A 117 12.44 19.92 -6.03
CA ASP A 117 11.36 20.73 -5.47
C ASP A 117 10.22 19.83 -4.96
N PHE A 118 9.86 18.79 -5.73
CA PHE A 118 8.76 17.91 -5.40
C PHE A 118 9.07 16.43 -5.59
N THR A 119 8.50 15.60 -4.73
CA THR A 119 8.33 14.17 -4.92
C THR A 119 6.85 13.84 -4.93
N PHE A 120 6.36 13.27 -6.02
CA PHE A 120 5.06 12.59 -6.04
C PHE A 120 5.19 11.18 -5.48
N VAL A 121 4.24 10.75 -4.65
CA VAL A 121 4.16 9.40 -4.09
C VAL A 121 2.81 8.79 -4.45
N LEU A 122 2.82 7.69 -5.18
CA LEU A 122 1.64 6.94 -5.59
C LEU A 122 1.72 5.50 -5.07
N ASN A 123 0.70 5.05 -4.36
CA ASN A 123 0.48 3.64 -4.07
C ASN A 123 -0.38 3.03 -5.18
N ALA A 124 0.20 2.17 -6.01
CA ALA A 124 -0.49 1.43 -7.06
C ALA A 124 -0.89 0.04 -6.54
N TYR A 125 -2.16 -0.29 -6.64
CA TYR A 125 -2.70 -1.60 -6.31
C TYR A 125 -3.74 -2.01 -7.36
N GLY A 126 -3.27 -2.54 -8.47
CA GLY A 126 -4.11 -2.86 -9.62
C GLY A 126 -4.57 -1.62 -10.41
N TYR A 127 -5.48 -1.86 -11.34
CA TYR A 127 -6.11 -0.85 -12.21
C TYR A 127 -5.10 -0.07 -13.09
N PRO A 128 -4.39 -0.74 -14.00
CA PRO A 128 -3.29 -0.14 -14.76
C PRO A 128 -3.70 1.15 -15.50
N SER A 129 -4.92 1.23 -16.03
CA SER A 129 -5.40 2.44 -16.72
C SER A 129 -5.50 3.65 -15.79
N ASP A 130 -5.91 3.46 -14.54
CA ASP A 130 -6.02 4.55 -13.56
C ASP A 130 -4.64 4.97 -13.09
N VAL A 131 -3.75 4.02 -12.85
CA VAL A 131 -2.34 4.27 -12.50
C VAL A 131 -1.64 5.04 -13.61
N LYS A 132 -1.82 4.64 -14.87
CA LYS A 132 -1.26 5.35 -16.03
C LYS A 132 -1.74 6.79 -16.09
N ARG A 133 -3.05 7.02 -16.05
CA ARG A 133 -3.64 8.36 -16.05
C ARG A 133 -3.08 9.25 -14.93
N CYS A 134 -2.97 8.71 -13.72
CA CYS A 134 -2.44 9.43 -12.57
C CYS A 134 -0.97 9.82 -12.80
N ILE A 135 -0.12 8.90 -13.26
CA ILE A 135 1.30 9.16 -13.56
C ILE A 135 1.45 10.20 -14.69
N GLU A 136 0.70 10.07 -15.78
CA GLU A 136 0.69 11.03 -16.88
C GLU A 136 0.30 12.43 -16.38
N GLY A 137 -0.71 12.53 -15.51
CA GLY A 137 -1.10 13.79 -14.86
C GLY A 137 0.04 14.40 -14.03
N MET A 138 0.75 13.59 -13.25
CA MET A 138 1.89 14.05 -12.45
C MET A 138 3.01 14.61 -13.32
N LEU A 139 3.38 13.92 -14.39
CA LEU A 139 4.56 14.25 -15.19
C LEU A 139 4.30 15.34 -16.22
N ASN A 140 3.05 15.48 -16.71
CA ASN A 140 2.69 16.48 -17.72
C ASN A 140 2.44 17.89 -17.15
N HIS A 141 2.26 18.04 -15.83
CA HIS A 141 1.87 19.30 -15.22
C HIS A 141 2.85 19.81 -14.15
N THR A 142 4.14 19.62 -14.38
CA THR A 142 5.21 19.97 -13.43
C THR A 142 5.61 21.45 -13.42
N GLY A 143 5.20 22.22 -14.45
CA GLY A 143 5.61 23.62 -14.59
C GLY A 143 7.12 23.76 -14.74
N SER A 144 7.74 24.63 -13.94
CA SER A 144 9.20 24.83 -13.90
C SER A 144 9.89 24.08 -12.74
N HIS A 145 9.15 23.27 -11.99
CA HIS A 145 9.68 22.55 -10.83
C HIS A 145 10.45 21.30 -11.21
N SER A 146 11.52 21.04 -10.47
CA SER A 146 12.23 19.77 -10.51
C SER A 146 11.45 18.71 -9.74
N VAL A 147 11.11 17.60 -10.40
CA VAL A 147 10.22 16.58 -9.84
C VAL A 147 10.77 15.17 -9.97
N GLU A 148 10.35 14.30 -9.09
CA GLU A 148 10.36 12.84 -9.26
C GLU A 148 8.98 12.29 -8.91
N ALA A 149 8.62 11.15 -9.50
CA ALA A 149 7.45 10.36 -9.12
C ALA A 149 7.90 8.99 -8.61
N ILE A 150 7.54 8.63 -7.40
CA ILE A 150 7.82 7.33 -6.80
C ILE A 150 6.51 6.56 -6.73
N VAL A 151 6.42 5.50 -7.53
CA VAL A 151 5.26 4.62 -7.58
C VAL A 151 5.59 3.31 -6.88
N ILE A 152 4.80 2.96 -5.90
CA ILE A 152 4.92 1.71 -5.18
C ILE A 152 3.88 0.73 -5.72
N ASP A 153 4.33 -0.28 -6.46
CA ASP A 153 3.48 -1.39 -6.89
C ASP A 153 3.27 -2.34 -5.70
N ASN A 154 2.16 -2.15 -5.01
CA ASN A 154 1.82 -2.83 -3.76
C ASN A 154 1.22 -4.22 -4.03
N GLY A 155 1.97 -5.07 -4.73
CA GLY A 155 1.57 -6.46 -5.00
C GLY A 155 0.50 -6.62 -6.07
N SER A 156 0.41 -5.77 -7.09
CA SER A 156 -0.57 -5.88 -8.17
C SER A 156 -0.39 -7.18 -8.98
N THR A 157 -1.49 -7.75 -9.48
CA THR A 157 -1.49 -9.02 -10.23
C THR A 157 -2.18 -8.94 -11.59
N ASP A 158 -2.53 -7.73 -12.04
CA ASP A 158 -3.38 -7.45 -13.21
C ASP A 158 -2.65 -6.77 -14.38
N GLY A 159 -1.32 -6.86 -14.42
CA GLY A 159 -0.50 -6.20 -15.45
C GLY A 159 -0.02 -4.80 -15.07
N THR A 160 -0.40 -4.29 -13.89
CA THR A 160 0.07 -2.97 -13.42
C THR A 160 1.60 -2.90 -13.29
N GLY A 161 2.25 -3.97 -12.80
CA GLY A 161 3.70 -4.02 -12.67
C GLY A 161 4.41 -3.92 -14.03
N GLU A 162 3.90 -4.60 -15.06
CA GLU A 162 4.40 -4.55 -16.43
C GLU A 162 4.27 -3.15 -17.02
N LEU A 163 3.11 -2.53 -16.87
CA LEU A 163 2.88 -1.15 -17.30
C LEU A 163 3.87 -0.18 -16.65
N LEU A 164 4.13 -0.33 -15.34
CA LEU A 164 5.06 0.53 -14.63
C LEU A 164 6.49 0.42 -15.16
N GLU A 165 6.94 -0.79 -15.53
CA GLU A 165 8.26 -1.01 -16.14
C GLU A 165 8.32 -0.41 -17.57
N GLU A 166 7.24 -0.48 -18.34
CA GLU A 166 7.16 0.19 -19.65
C GLU A 166 7.27 1.71 -19.48
N MET A 167 6.51 2.28 -18.55
CA MET A 167 6.56 3.73 -18.29
C MET A 167 7.91 4.19 -17.74
N LEU A 168 8.58 3.38 -16.91
CA LEU A 168 9.91 3.66 -16.38
C LEU A 168 10.96 3.83 -17.48
N ALA A 169 10.83 3.09 -18.59
CA ALA A 169 11.73 3.20 -19.73
C ALA A 169 11.56 4.53 -20.51
N GLU A 170 10.38 5.16 -20.43
CA GLU A 170 10.03 6.39 -21.13
C GLU A 170 10.22 7.65 -20.26
N HIS A 171 10.18 7.51 -18.94
CA HIS A 171 10.16 8.62 -17.98
C HIS A 171 11.29 8.51 -16.94
N PRO A 172 12.41 9.22 -17.13
CA PRO A 172 13.55 9.17 -16.21
C PRO A 172 13.24 9.76 -14.82
N GLU A 173 12.20 10.56 -14.69
CA GLU A 173 11.71 11.11 -13.41
C GLU A 173 10.93 10.08 -12.59
N LEU A 174 10.49 8.98 -13.24
CA LEU A 174 9.73 7.91 -12.59
C LEU A 174 10.69 6.96 -11.87
N ARG A 175 10.29 6.53 -10.69
CA ARG A 175 10.91 5.45 -9.92
C ARG A 175 9.84 4.48 -9.48
N VAL A 176 10.09 3.19 -9.64
CA VAL A 176 9.15 2.14 -9.27
C VAL A 176 9.77 1.27 -8.18
N VAL A 177 8.98 0.94 -7.16
CA VAL A 177 9.33 -0.03 -6.13
C VAL A 177 8.28 -1.11 -6.12
N HIS A 178 8.66 -2.33 -6.51
CA HIS A 178 7.75 -3.47 -6.46
C HIS A 178 7.73 -4.08 -5.07
N CYS A 179 6.54 -4.34 -4.53
CA CYS A 179 6.34 -5.21 -3.38
C CYS A 179 6.04 -6.63 -3.85
N ASP A 180 6.58 -7.62 -3.19
CA ASP A 180 6.35 -9.03 -3.53
C ASP A 180 4.93 -9.50 -3.16
N HIS A 181 4.27 -8.80 -2.26
CA HIS A 181 2.87 -8.99 -1.85
C HIS A 181 2.24 -7.67 -1.40
N VAL A 182 0.95 -7.69 -1.08
CA VAL A 182 0.23 -6.52 -0.53
C VAL A 182 0.69 -6.25 0.89
N ILE A 183 1.58 -5.28 1.06
CA ILE A 183 2.12 -4.89 2.38
C ILE A 183 1.18 -3.96 3.16
N GLY A 184 0.16 -3.40 2.50
CA GLY A 184 -0.82 -2.47 3.04
C GLY A 184 -0.54 -1.01 2.70
N ASP A 185 -1.58 -0.17 2.76
CA ASP A 185 -1.55 1.21 2.27
C ASP A 185 -0.54 2.11 2.98
N ALA A 186 -0.54 2.11 4.31
CA ALA A 186 0.40 2.93 5.07
C ALA A 186 1.85 2.50 4.84
N ALA A 187 2.11 1.18 4.81
CA ALA A 187 3.46 0.67 4.61
C ALA A 187 4.00 1.01 3.20
N SER A 188 3.15 0.87 2.16
CA SER A 188 3.55 1.23 0.81
C SER A 188 3.80 2.73 0.64
N LYS A 189 2.91 3.59 1.16
CA LYS A 189 3.14 5.05 1.15
C LYS A 189 4.41 5.44 1.92
N ASN A 190 4.70 4.76 3.04
CA ASN A 190 5.93 4.98 3.80
C ASN A 190 7.20 4.68 3.00
N ILE A 191 7.17 3.72 2.07
CA ILE A 191 8.28 3.50 1.13
C ILE A 191 8.54 4.76 0.33
N GLY A 192 7.50 5.33 -0.27
CA GLY A 192 7.60 6.58 -1.03
C GLY A 192 8.08 7.76 -0.20
N LEU A 193 7.54 7.92 1.02
CA LEU A 193 7.97 8.97 1.95
C LEU A 193 9.46 8.85 2.28
N LYS A 194 9.93 7.66 2.64
CA LYS A 194 11.35 7.41 2.97
C LYS A 194 12.29 7.69 1.81
N GLN A 195 11.86 7.38 0.60
CA GLN A 195 12.68 7.50 -0.61
C GLN A 195 12.58 8.87 -1.30
N SER A 196 11.74 9.77 -0.77
CA SER A 196 11.53 11.11 -1.34
C SER A 196 12.78 11.98 -1.25
N ARG A 197 13.07 12.72 -2.34
CA ARG A 197 14.17 13.67 -2.44
C ARG A 197 13.69 15.12 -2.66
N GLY A 198 12.40 15.29 -2.93
CA GLY A 198 11.80 16.61 -3.08
C GLY A 198 11.69 17.35 -1.75
N ARG A 199 11.76 18.69 -1.78
CA ARG A 199 11.49 19.55 -0.63
C ARG A 199 10.05 19.36 -0.14
N ASN A 200 9.13 19.22 -1.06
CA ASN A 200 7.72 18.95 -0.81
C ASN A 200 7.35 17.56 -1.33
N ILE A 201 6.44 16.90 -0.64
CA ILE A 201 5.89 15.60 -1.03
C ILE A 201 4.42 15.82 -1.38
N VAL A 202 3.98 15.21 -2.49
CA VAL A 202 2.58 15.15 -2.90
C VAL A 202 2.18 13.67 -2.96
N VAL A 203 1.39 13.24 -1.99
CA VAL A 203 0.82 11.89 -1.98
C VAL A 203 -0.47 11.91 -2.78
N LEU A 204 -0.57 11.02 -3.78
CA LEU A 204 -1.73 10.88 -4.66
C LEU A 204 -2.34 9.48 -4.56
N ASP A 205 -3.63 9.43 -4.78
CA ASP A 205 -4.38 8.19 -5.03
C ASP A 205 -4.53 7.95 -6.53
N GLY A 206 -4.53 6.69 -6.99
CA GLY A 206 -4.67 6.35 -8.41
C GLY A 206 -5.99 6.80 -9.04
N SER A 207 -7.00 7.13 -8.23
CA SER A 207 -8.27 7.72 -8.68
C SER A 207 -8.23 9.25 -8.82
N ALA A 208 -7.11 9.90 -8.51
CA ALA A 208 -6.91 11.33 -8.76
C ALA A 208 -6.21 11.57 -10.11
N GLU A 209 -6.60 12.60 -10.81
CA GLU A 209 -5.98 13.07 -12.06
C GLU A 209 -5.63 14.54 -11.96
N ILE A 210 -4.36 14.87 -12.16
CA ILE A 210 -3.88 16.25 -12.28
C ILE A 210 -4.15 16.73 -13.70
N THR A 211 -4.92 17.81 -13.85
CA THR A 211 -5.32 18.38 -15.12
C THR A 211 -4.70 19.73 -15.44
N GLY A 212 -3.85 20.23 -14.55
CA GLY A 212 -3.13 21.49 -14.69
C GLY A 212 -2.03 21.64 -13.64
N ASN A 213 -1.28 22.72 -13.68
CA ASN A 213 -0.20 22.96 -12.70
C ASN A 213 -0.76 23.20 -11.30
N ILE A 214 -0.53 22.27 -10.39
CA ILE A 214 -0.88 22.38 -8.96
C ILE A 214 0.32 22.79 -8.12
N LEU A 215 1.54 22.63 -8.65
CA LEU A 215 2.77 22.71 -7.86
C LEU A 215 3.10 24.14 -7.43
N ASP A 216 2.79 25.14 -8.26
CA ASP A 216 2.98 26.55 -7.92
C ASP A 216 2.14 26.92 -6.69
N THR A 217 0.86 26.55 -6.68
CA THR A 217 -0.05 26.81 -5.55
C THR A 217 0.37 26.04 -4.30
N ILE A 218 0.78 24.77 -4.45
CA ILE A 218 1.29 23.98 -3.34
C ILE A 218 2.54 24.59 -2.75
N ALA A 219 3.50 25.05 -3.58
CA ALA A 219 4.73 25.70 -3.12
C ALA A 219 4.44 26.98 -2.35
N GLU A 220 3.50 27.80 -2.85
CA GLU A 220 3.07 29.02 -2.20
C GLU A 220 2.45 28.73 -0.82
N GLN A 221 1.48 27.82 -0.75
CA GLN A 221 0.79 27.47 0.50
C GLN A 221 1.73 26.85 1.53
N LEU A 222 2.63 25.96 1.12
CA LEU A 222 3.60 25.33 2.01
C LEU A 222 4.76 26.27 2.39
N SER A 223 4.85 27.46 1.81
CA SER A 223 5.79 28.50 2.27
C SER A 223 5.40 29.09 3.64
N ASP A 224 4.12 29.01 4.02
CA ASP A 224 3.66 29.29 5.37
C ASP A 224 4.07 28.12 6.29
N PRO A 225 4.96 28.34 7.28
CA PRO A 225 5.42 27.28 8.16
C PRO A 225 4.32 26.69 9.06
N THR A 226 3.19 27.37 9.22
CA THR A 226 2.05 26.89 10.00
C THR A 226 1.19 25.87 9.23
N VAL A 227 1.28 25.86 7.89
CA VAL A 227 0.58 24.89 7.06
C VAL A 227 1.34 23.57 7.08
N GLY A 228 0.71 22.53 7.61
CA GLY A 228 1.25 21.18 7.66
C GLY A 228 0.86 20.37 6.44
N ILE A 229 -0.44 20.33 6.12
CA ILE A 229 -0.98 19.61 4.97
C ILE A 229 -1.83 20.57 4.13
N PHE A 230 -1.66 20.48 2.81
CA PHE A 230 -2.44 21.21 1.83
C PHE A 230 -2.99 20.27 0.76
N GLY A 231 -4.20 20.53 0.27
CA GLY A 231 -4.82 19.73 -0.80
C GLY A 231 -6.21 20.22 -1.18
N PRO A 232 -6.87 19.55 -2.16
CA PRO A 232 -8.13 20.06 -2.72
C PRO A 232 -9.39 19.68 -1.95
N TRP A 233 -9.39 18.61 -1.15
CA TRP A 233 -10.61 18.06 -0.57
C TRP A 233 -10.49 17.93 0.95
N GLY A 234 -10.70 19.06 1.62
CA GLY A 234 -10.76 19.15 3.07
C GLY A 234 -12.02 18.52 3.63
N LEU A 235 -11.94 18.11 4.90
CA LEU A 235 -13.07 17.61 5.68
C LEU A 235 -13.16 18.39 6.99
N SER A 236 -14.39 18.69 7.43
CA SER A 236 -14.66 19.17 8.78
C SER A 236 -15.38 18.13 9.63
N THR A 237 -15.27 18.26 10.93
CA THR A 237 -15.96 17.41 11.89
C THR A 237 -16.26 18.15 13.20
N PRO A 238 -17.49 18.03 13.73
CA PRO A 238 -17.83 18.63 15.01
C PRO A 238 -17.38 17.76 16.21
N ASP A 239 -17.13 16.47 16.02
CA ASP A 239 -17.07 15.49 17.10
C ASP A 239 -16.07 14.34 16.91
N MET A 240 -15.18 14.42 15.92
CA MET A 240 -14.26 13.35 15.48
C MET A 240 -14.93 12.05 15.02
N GLN A 241 -16.25 11.95 15.06
CA GLN A 241 -16.96 10.74 14.66
C GLN A 241 -17.55 10.85 13.25
N HIS A 242 -17.81 12.09 12.83
CA HIS A 242 -18.51 12.39 11.60
C HIS A 242 -17.69 13.35 10.73
N PHE A 243 -16.93 12.81 9.78
CA PHE A 243 -16.16 13.56 8.78
C PHE A 243 -16.94 13.58 7.47
N HIS A 244 -17.95 14.43 7.32
CA HIS A 244 -18.82 14.41 6.14
C HIS A 244 -18.84 15.73 5.38
N GLU A 245 -18.55 16.84 6.04
CA GLU A 245 -18.62 18.14 5.39
C GLU A 245 -17.34 18.40 4.66
N GLU A 246 -17.41 18.56 3.34
CA GLU A 246 -16.28 18.97 2.53
C GLU A 246 -16.01 20.47 2.75
N VAL A 247 -14.73 20.82 2.85
CA VAL A 247 -14.23 22.18 2.98
C VAL A 247 -13.64 22.59 1.65
N ASP A 248 -14.26 23.56 0.98
CA ASP A 248 -13.81 24.03 -0.32
C ASP A 248 -12.54 24.88 -0.23
N SER A 249 -12.37 25.65 0.84
CA SER A 249 -11.23 26.57 0.99
C SER A 249 -11.00 26.93 2.45
N GLY A 250 -9.74 27.02 2.85
CA GLY A 250 -9.31 27.40 4.19
C GLY A 250 -9.00 26.23 5.10
N ASP A 251 -9.04 26.47 6.41
CA ASP A 251 -8.69 25.45 7.40
C ASP A 251 -9.69 24.29 7.41
N ALA A 252 -9.17 23.08 7.50
CA ALA A 252 -9.92 21.84 7.58
C ALA A 252 -9.48 20.99 8.76
N ASP A 253 -10.33 20.07 9.22
CA ASP A 253 -9.96 19.11 10.26
C ASP A 253 -9.13 17.95 9.70
N ALA A 254 -9.37 17.57 8.46
CA ALA A 254 -8.59 16.57 7.76
C ALA A 254 -8.57 16.85 6.25
N MET A 255 -7.70 16.16 5.53
CA MET A 255 -7.60 16.15 4.06
C MET A 255 -7.85 14.75 3.56
N GLN A 256 -8.63 14.61 2.49
CA GLN A 256 -8.85 13.30 1.84
C GLN A 256 -7.60 12.86 1.07
N ALA A 257 -7.29 11.57 1.15
CA ALA A 257 -6.05 10.98 0.59
C ALA A 257 -5.95 11.00 -0.94
N TYR A 258 -6.93 11.54 -1.66
CA TYR A 258 -6.83 11.70 -3.12
C TYR A 258 -5.65 12.56 -3.54
N CYS A 259 -5.37 13.63 -2.77
CA CYS A 259 -4.20 14.46 -2.94
C CYS A 259 -3.86 15.16 -1.61
N MET A 260 -2.66 14.91 -1.09
CA MET A 260 -2.15 15.52 0.13
C MET A 260 -0.72 15.99 -0.10
N ALA A 261 -0.46 17.28 0.07
CA ALA A 261 0.86 17.86 -0.06
C ALA A 261 1.37 18.37 1.30
N PHE A 262 2.65 18.17 1.58
CA PHE A 262 3.31 18.63 2.80
C PHE A 262 4.83 18.74 2.60
N ARG A 263 5.50 19.50 3.46
CA ARG A 263 6.97 19.59 3.44
C ARG A 263 7.58 18.26 3.89
N ARG A 264 8.62 17.82 3.17
CA ARG A 264 9.34 16.56 3.49
C ARG A 264 9.94 16.59 4.89
N GLU A 265 10.47 17.72 5.34
CA GLU A 265 11.04 17.88 6.68
C GLU A 265 10.04 17.58 7.80
N GLU A 266 8.75 17.85 7.58
CA GLU A 266 7.73 17.59 8.58
C GLU A 266 7.52 16.10 8.83
N VAL A 267 7.86 15.22 7.88
CA VAL A 267 7.79 13.77 8.09
C VAL A 267 8.68 13.33 9.26
N ASN A 268 9.85 13.98 9.45
CA ASN A 268 10.70 13.72 10.61
C ASN A 268 10.10 14.23 11.92
N ASN A 269 9.34 15.31 11.87
CA ASN A 269 8.66 15.92 13.03
C ASN A 269 7.41 15.14 13.46
N VAL A 270 6.55 14.76 12.50
CA VAL A 270 5.27 14.10 12.76
C VAL A 270 5.36 12.58 12.79
N GLY A 271 6.36 12.02 12.11
CA GLY A 271 6.56 10.59 11.89
C GLY A 271 5.92 10.08 10.61
N LEU A 272 6.20 8.82 10.31
CA LEU A 272 5.62 8.10 9.18
C LEU A 272 4.14 7.76 9.44
N MET A 273 3.41 7.41 8.39
CA MET A 273 2.04 6.90 8.49
C MET A 273 2.02 5.60 9.31
N ARG A 274 1.00 5.41 10.16
CA ARG A 274 0.91 4.22 11.03
C ARG A 274 0.57 2.97 10.21
N GLU A 275 1.48 2.01 10.14
CA GLU A 275 1.34 0.79 9.31
C GLU A 275 0.27 -0.20 9.78
N CYS A 276 -0.36 0.06 10.93
CA CYS A 276 -1.57 -0.66 11.31
C CYS A 276 -2.76 -0.36 10.39
N PHE A 277 -2.74 0.73 9.63
CA PHE A 277 -3.70 1.05 8.57
C PHE A 277 -3.30 0.31 7.28
N ARG A 278 -3.72 -0.93 7.17
CA ARG A 278 -3.46 -1.73 5.97
C ARG A 278 -4.43 -1.44 4.82
N PHE A 279 -5.59 -0.89 5.12
CA PHE A 279 -6.60 -0.41 4.19
C PHE A 279 -6.60 1.12 4.21
N TYR A 280 -6.87 1.77 3.09
CA TYR A 280 -6.68 3.21 2.90
C TYR A 280 -7.61 4.10 3.73
N ARG A 281 -8.86 3.67 4.00
CA ARG A 281 -9.85 4.48 4.73
C ARG A 281 -9.34 4.91 6.11
N ASN A 282 -9.54 6.18 6.44
CA ASN A 282 -9.15 6.83 7.68
C ASN A 282 -7.63 6.90 7.94
N LEU A 283 -6.79 6.42 7.03
CA LEU A 283 -5.34 6.61 7.07
C LEU A 283 -4.98 8.09 6.91
N ASP A 284 -5.63 8.74 5.99
CA ASP A 284 -5.54 10.17 5.68
C ASP A 284 -5.91 11.04 6.89
N ILE A 285 -7.06 10.79 7.49
CA ILE A 285 -7.51 11.49 8.70
C ILE A 285 -6.50 11.29 9.82
N ASP A 286 -6.05 10.05 10.05
CA ASP A 286 -5.06 9.74 11.09
C ASP A 286 -3.74 10.50 10.86
N TYR A 287 -3.30 10.59 9.62
CA TYR A 287 -2.07 11.31 9.29
C TYR A 287 -2.22 12.82 9.46
N CYS A 288 -3.37 13.40 9.08
CA CYS A 288 -3.68 14.81 9.36
C CYS A 288 -3.61 15.13 10.85
N PHE A 289 -4.14 14.25 11.69
CA PHE A 289 -4.09 14.44 13.15
C PHE A 289 -2.67 14.32 13.71
N GLN A 290 -1.75 13.60 13.07
CA GLN A 290 -0.34 13.63 13.46
C GLN A 290 0.28 15.02 13.23
N PHE A 291 -0.08 15.71 12.15
CA PHE A 291 0.34 17.09 11.88
C PHE A 291 -0.30 18.08 12.87
N LYS A 292 -1.62 17.95 13.10
CA LYS A 292 -2.34 18.82 14.06
C LYS A 292 -1.81 18.66 15.48
N ASP A 293 -1.38 17.47 15.90
CA ASP A 293 -0.73 17.23 17.20
C ASP A 293 0.62 17.95 17.36
N LYS A 294 1.22 18.39 16.25
CA LYS A 294 2.41 19.25 16.21
C LYS A 294 2.08 20.74 16.07
N GLY A 295 0.81 21.12 16.14
CA GLY A 295 0.36 22.50 15.98
C GLY A 295 0.32 22.98 14.53
N LEU A 296 0.38 22.07 13.56
CA LEU A 296 0.33 22.39 12.14
C LEU A 296 -1.11 22.34 11.63
N ARG A 297 -1.43 23.23 10.69
CA ARG A 297 -2.77 23.38 10.09
C ARG A 297 -2.93 22.44 8.89
N VAL A 298 -4.17 22.04 8.65
CA VAL A 298 -4.60 21.38 7.40
C VAL A 298 -5.41 22.41 6.62
N VAL A 299 -5.03 22.67 5.38
CA VAL A 299 -5.64 23.73 4.56
C VAL A 299 -6.14 23.15 3.25
N ALA A 300 -7.36 23.47 2.88
CA ALA A 300 -8.02 23.04 1.66
C ALA A 300 -8.10 24.15 0.62
N ASP A 301 -8.06 23.76 -0.67
CA ASP A 301 -8.37 24.60 -1.82
C ASP A 301 -8.90 23.76 -2.97
N SER A 302 -10.22 23.69 -3.11
CA SER A 302 -10.90 22.90 -4.15
C SER A 302 -10.73 23.47 -5.56
N SER A 303 -10.13 24.66 -5.71
CA SER A 303 -9.84 25.26 -7.02
C SER A 303 -8.61 24.65 -7.73
N LEU A 304 -7.85 23.81 -7.03
CA LEU A 304 -6.73 23.08 -7.65
C LEU A 304 -7.21 22.24 -8.85
N PRO A 305 -6.50 22.29 -9.99
CA PRO A 305 -6.89 21.56 -11.19
C PRO A 305 -6.64 20.03 -11.04
N LEU A 306 -7.49 19.40 -10.25
CA LEU A 306 -7.55 17.95 -10.07
C LEU A 306 -8.98 17.44 -10.26
N VAL A 307 -9.08 16.21 -10.76
CA VAL A 307 -10.34 15.49 -10.93
C VAL A 307 -10.31 14.22 -10.08
N ARG A 308 -11.39 13.95 -9.36
CA ARG A 308 -11.61 12.67 -8.68
C ARG A 308 -12.35 11.74 -9.65
N HIS A 309 -11.79 10.58 -9.90
CA HIS A 309 -12.47 9.47 -10.56
C HIS A 309 -13.01 8.47 -9.53
N GLU A 310 -13.70 7.46 -10.03
CA GLU A 310 -14.21 6.38 -9.20
C GLU A 310 -13.07 5.64 -8.50
N HIS A 311 -13.20 5.46 -7.18
CA HIS A 311 -12.26 4.68 -6.40
C HIS A 311 -12.63 3.20 -6.49
N ARG A 312 -12.10 2.50 -7.50
CA ARG A 312 -12.50 1.13 -7.87
C ARG A 312 -12.32 0.12 -6.73
N GLN A 313 -11.22 0.21 -6.00
CA GLN A 313 -11.00 -0.66 -4.84
C GLN A 313 -12.15 -0.57 -3.82
N TRP A 314 -12.81 0.60 -3.72
CA TRP A 314 -13.97 0.77 -2.85
C TRP A 314 -15.23 0.18 -3.47
N THR A 315 -15.46 0.41 -4.75
CA THR A 315 -16.69 -0.01 -5.43
C THR A 315 -16.76 -1.53 -5.65
N GLU A 316 -15.62 -2.20 -5.73
CA GLU A 316 -15.53 -3.65 -5.86
C GLU A 316 -15.75 -4.42 -4.54
N LEU A 317 -15.60 -3.77 -3.39
CA LEU A 317 -15.92 -4.38 -2.11
C LEU A 317 -17.44 -4.44 -1.91
N ASP A 318 -17.94 -5.50 -1.30
CA ASP A 318 -19.31 -5.53 -0.81
C ASP A 318 -19.52 -4.65 0.44
N ASP A 319 -20.77 -4.35 0.77
CA ASP A 319 -21.07 -3.43 1.88
C ASP A 319 -20.57 -3.95 3.24
N THR A 320 -20.58 -5.26 3.46
CA THR A 320 -20.09 -5.88 4.70
C THR A 320 -18.59 -5.69 4.85
N GLN A 321 -17.85 -5.92 3.78
CA GLN A 321 -16.39 -5.73 3.74
C GLN A 321 -16.03 -4.25 3.94
N ARG A 322 -16.75 -3.34 3.27
CA ARG A 322 -16.57 -1.88 3.43
C ARG A 322 -16.76 -1.46 4.89
N ASP A 323 -17.83 -1.92 5.50
CA ASP A 323 -18.17 -1.60 6.90
C ASP A 323 -17.14 -2.15 7.87
N GLU A 324 -16.71 -3.40 7.71
CA GLU A 324 -15.72 -4.03 8.58
C GLU A 324 -14.36 -3.32 8.51
N LEU A 325 -13.85 -3.08 7.30
CA LEU A 325 -12.55 -2.44 7.09
C LEU A 325 -12.57 -0.99 7.59
N SER A 326 -13.64 -0.25 7.31
CA SER A 326 -13.81 1.14 7.77
C SER A 326 -13.90 1.21 9.28
N ARG A 327 -14.74 0.37 9.92
CA ARG A 327 -14.91 0.32 11.37
C ARG A 327 -13.62 -0.02 12.10
N LYS A 328 -12.85 -0.98 11.57
CA LYS A 328 -11.57 -1.39 12.13
C LYS A 328 -10.55 -0.25 12.12
N ASN A 329 -10.46 0.48 11.02
CA ASN A 329 -9.54 1.61 10.89
C ASN A 329 -10.02 2.82 11.70
N PHE A 330 -11.33 3.10 11.69
CA PHE A 330 -11.90 4.17 12.49
C PHE A 330 -11.70 3.93 14.00
N GLY A 331 -11.85 2.69 14.45
CA GLY A 331 -11.55 2.32 15.84
C GLY A 331 -10.07 2.57 16.22
N ARG A 332 -9.14 2.37 15.27
CA ARG A 332 -7.71 2.69 15.46
C ARG A 332 -7.46 4.20 15.56
N PHE A 333 -8.16 4.97 14.75
CA PHE A 333 -8.14 6.43 14.81
C PHE A 333 -8.67 6.93 16.16
N LEU A 334 -9.87 6.55 16.55
CA LEU A 334 -10.49 6.97 17.81
C LEU A 334 -9.69 6.53 19.05
N LYS A 335 -9.09 5.35 19.02
CA LYS A 335 -8.23 4.90 20.13
C LYS A 335 -7.06 5.85 20.40
N ARG A 336 -6.53 6.49 19.37
CA ARG A 336 -5.40 7.44 19.50
C ARG A 336 -5.88 8.85 19.75
N TRP A 337 -6.90 9.30 19.02
CA TRP A 337 -7.26 10.70 18.94
C TRP A 337 -8.59 11.06 19.62
N GLY A 338 -9.44 10.11 19.94
CA GLY A 338 -10.80 10.35 20.45
C GLY A 338 -10.89 11.18 21.73
N ASN A 339 -9.78 11.31 22.48
CA ASN A 339 -9.70 12.16 23.67
C ASN A 339 -8.95 13.50 23.40
N ARG A 340 -8.82 13.89 22.13
CA ARG A 340 -8.10 15.09 21.69
C ARG A 340 -9.04 16.07 20.94
N PRO A 341 -10.18 16.51 21.56
CA PRO A 341 -11.08 17.48 20.93
C PRO A 341 -10.40 18.84 20.69
N ASP A 342 -9.30 19.12 21.41
CA ASP A 342 -8.44 20.29 21.22
C ASP A 342 -7.84 20.38 19.83
N LEU A 343 -7.80 19.28 19.07
CA LEU A 343 -7.30 19.26 17.70
C LEU A 343 -8.36 19.62 16.65
N LEU A 344 -9.60 19.85 17.03
CA LEU A 344 -10.67 20.24 16.12
C LEU A 344 -10.74 21.75 15.93
N LEU A 345 -11.07 22.19 14.70
CA LEU A 345 -11.32 23.62 14.42
C LEU A 345 -12.49 24.17 15.24
N ALA A 346 -13.51 23.37 15.51
CA ALA A 346 -14.64 23.76 16.34
C ALA A 346 -14.26 24.03 17.81
N ALA A 347 -13.14 23.51 18.29
CA ALA A 347 -12.65 23.77 19.64
C ALA A 347 -12.21 25.23 19.82
N ASP A 348 -11.66 25.84 18.79
CA ASP A 348 -11.26 27.26 18.81
C ASP A 348 -12.47 28.20 18.81
N ALA A 349 -13.62 27.75 18.26
CA ALA A 349 -14.86 28.54 18.25
C ALA A 349 -15.63 28.49 19.59
N VAL A 350 -15.41 27.45 20.38
CA VAL A 350 -15.98 27.27 21.73
C VAL A 350 -14.89 27.49 22.74
N GLY A 351 -14.40 28.71 22.92
CA GLY A 351 -13.30 29.05 23.80
C GLY A 351 -13.22 28.13 25.03
N PHE A 352 -12.26 27.20 25.00
CA PHE A 352 -11.96 26.37 26.16
C PHE A 352 -11.41 27.26 27.25
N GLU A 353 -12.28 27.84 28.09
CA GLU A 353 -11.87 28.35 29.38
C GLU A 353 -11.24 27.19 30.15
N SER A 354 -9.92 27.23 30.24
CA SER A 354 -9.14 26.33 31.08
C SER A 354 -9.62 26.51 32.54
N HIS A 355 -10.50 25.66 32.98
CA HIS A 355 -10.77 25.50 34.40
C HIS A 355 -9.58 24.79 35.07
N GLN A 356 -8.49 25.54 35.25
CA GLN A 356 -7.60 25.34 36.39
C GLN A 356 -8.31 25.85 37.65
N GLN A 357 -9.07 24.98 38.28
CA GLN A 357 -9.40 25.12 39.70
C GLN A 357 -9.83 23.77 40.25
N PHE A 358 -8.89 22.99 40.73
CA PHE A 358 -9.11 22.12 41.85
C PHE A 358 -8.05 22.38 42.89
N HIS A 359 -8.37 23.33 43.79
CA HIS A 359 -7.84 23.34 45.12
C HIS A 359 -8.93 22.76 46.05
N HIS A 360 -8.57 21.82 46.80
CA HIS A 360 -8.84 21.22 48.08
C HIS A 360 -9.23 19.77 48.06
#